data_5d99befa7923b2bf164988b06c2e5fc0
#
_entry.id   5d99befa7923b2bf164988b06c2e5fc0
#
_cell.length_a   1.000
_cell.length_b   1.000
_cell.length_c   1.000
_cell.angle_alpha   90.00
_cell.angle_beta   90.00
_cell.angle_gamma   90.00
#
_symmetry.space_group_name_H-M   'P 1'
#
loop_
_entity.id
_entity.type
_entity.pdbx_description
1 polymer ?
#
loop_
_entity_poly.entity_id
_entity_poly.type
_entity_poly.pdbx_seq_one_letter_code
_entity_poly.pdbx_strand_id
1 'polypeptide(L)'
;IAVRAIENKATQEFLEEQKKLLKLISEEKISLKDAQLSIEHFWAGSLKKAVLNGDIENGSLMAGQSVSLVKKIQSVEEILNELVSQIKTQINIERETA
;
A
#
# COMPACT_ATOMS: atom_id res chain seq x y z
N ILE A 1 11.91 0.33 6.03
CA ILE A 1 10.61 1.04 6.11
C ILE A 1 9.50 0.03 5.82
N ALA A 2 8.54 -0.07 6.73
CA ALA A 2 7.37 -0.91 6.53
C ALA A 2 6.39 -0.22 5.55
N VAL A 3 5.95 -0.94 4.54
CA VAL A 3 5.03 -0.45 3.52
C VAL A 3 3.84 -1.41 3.42
N ARG A 4 2.64 -0.86 3.26
CA ARG A 4 1.42 -1.62 3.03
C ARG A 4 0.99 -1.46 1.57
N ALA A 5 0.66 -2.56 0.91
CA ALA A 5 0.16 -2.58 -0.46
C ALA A 5 -1.05 -3.50 -0.58
N ILE A 6 -1.87 -3.26 -1.60
CA ILE A 6 -2.97 -4.14 -1.96
C ILE A 6 -2.37 -5.44 -2.54
N GLU A 7 -2.88 -6.59 -2.10
CA GLU A 7 -2.42 -7.88 -2.58
C GLU A 7 -2.74 -8.04 -4.07
N ASN A 8 -1.69 -8.34 -4.84
CA ASN A 8 -1.78 -8.60 -6.27
C ASN A 8 -0.58 -9.45 -6.71
N LYS A 9 -0.38 -9.63 -8.01
CA LYS A 9 0.75 -10.38 -8.54
C LYS A 9 2.09 -9.79 -8.11
N ALA A 10 2.23 -8.46 -8.06
CA ALA A 10 3.45 -7.79 -7.62
C ALA A 10 3.82 -8.11 -6.17
N THR A 11 2.84 -8.21 -5.26
CA THR A 11 3.11 -8.58 -3.87
C THR A 11 3.57 -10.02 -3.74
N GLN A 12 3.05 -10.92 -4.56
CA GLN A 12 3.49 -12.32 -4.60
C GLN A 12 4.91 -12.44 -5.12
N GLU A 13 5.24 -11.75 -6.21
CA GLU A 13 6.59 -11.70 -6.77
C GLU A 13 7.59 -11.09 -5.78
N PHE A 14 7.17 -10.07 -5.04
CA PHE A 14 7.98 -9.48 -3.98
C PHE A 14 8.32 -10.49 -2.87
N LEU A 15 7.35 -11.28 -2.41
CA LEU A 15 7.58 -12.31 -1.42
C LEU A 15 8.53 -13.39 -1.92
N GLU A 16 8.44 -13.79 -3.18
CA GLU A 16 9.35 -14.74 -3.79
C GLU A 16 10.79 -14.19 -3.86
N GLU A 17 10.95 -12.95 -4.29
CA GLU A 17 12.24 -12.28 -4.34
C GLU A 17 12.86 -12.15 -2.93
N GLN A 18 12.04 -11.79 -1.95
CA GLN A 18 12.47 -11.70 -0.57
C GLN A 18 12.97 -13.05 -0.02
N LYS A 19 12.24 -14.14 -0.28
CA LYS A 19 12.67 -15.50 0.11
C LYS A 19 13.98 -15.90 -0.55
N LYS A 20 14.13 -15.60 -1.84
CA LYS A 20 15.35 -15.87 -2.61
C LYS A 20 16.55 -15.12 -2.02
N LEU A 21 16.41 -13.84 -1.71
CA LEU A 21 17.47 -13.04 -1.12
C LEU A 21 17.86 -13.51 0.28
N LEU A 22 16.87 -13.86 1.11
CA LEU A 22 17.14 -14.44 2.44
C LEU A 22 17.95 -15.74 2.36
N LYS A 23 17.64 -16.60 1.39
CA LYS A 23 18.42 -17.80 1.13
C LYS A 23 19.85 -17.48 0.73
N LEU A 24 20.07 -16.52 -0.16
CA LEU A 24 21.40 -16.10 -0.59
C LEU A 24 22.22 -15.50 0.55
N ILE A 25 21.59 -14.76 1.45
CA ILE A 25 22.24 -14.24 2.66
C ILE A 25 22.63 -15.41 3.58
N SER A 26 21.77 -16.39 3.81
CA SER A 26 22.05 -17.55 4.67
C SER A 26 23.18 -18.41 4.11
N GLU A 27 23.34 -18.46 2.80
CA GLU A 27 24.42 -19.17 2.10
C GLU A 27 25.70 -18.32 1.94
N GLU A 28 25.73 -17.11 2.52
CA GLU A 28 26.86 -16.17 2.44
C GLU A 28 27.25 -15.77 1.00
N LYS A 29 26.28 -15.87 0.07
CA LYS A 29 26.52 -15.53 -1.35
C LYS A 29 26.39 -14.04 -1.65
N ILE A 30 25.61 -13.29 -0.84
CA ILE A 30 25.46 -11.85 -0.94
C ILE A 30 25.47 -11.20 0.45
N SER A 31 25.84 -9.92 0.50
CA SER A 31 25.78 -9.14 1.72
C SER A 31 24.35 -8.68 2.02
N LEU A 32 24.06 -8.36 3.29
CA LEU A 32 22.80 -7.76 3.68
C LEU A 32 22.53 -6.45 2.93
N LYS A 33 23.58 -5.65 2.73
CA LYS A 33 23.50 -4.38 1.99
C LYS A 33 23.08 -4.59 0.53
N ASP A 34 23.67 -5.56 -0.16
CA ASP A 34 23.33 -5.85 -1.55
C ASP A 34 21.90 -6.40 -1.67
N ALA A 35 21.46 -7.22 -0.71
CA ALA A 35 20.08 -7.68 -0.64
C ALA A 35 19.09 -6.52 -0.44
N GLN A 36 19.40 -5.58 0.43
CA GLN A 36 18.58 -4.38 0.64
C GLN A 36 18.48 -3.53 -0.62
N LEU A 37 19.59 -3.33 -1.34
CA LEU A 37 19.57 -2.61 -2.62
C LEU A 37 18.72 -3.33 -3.68
N SER A 38 18.78 -4.64 -3.75
CA SER A 38 17.93 -5.44 -4.65
C SER A 38 16.44 -5.23 -4.34
N ILE A 39 16.05 -5.23 -3.08
CA ILE A 39 14.68 -4.97 -2.65
C ILE A 39 14.24 -3.55 -3.01
N GLU A 40 15.08 -2.56 -2.80
CA GLU A 40 14.76 -1.16 -3.17
C GLU A 40 14.55 -1.02 -4.67
N HIS A 41 15.40 -1.63 -5.50
CA HIS A 41 15.22 -1.63 -6.94
C HIS A 41 13.94 -2.33 -7.39
N PHE A 42 13.60 -3.44 -6.78
CA PHE A 42 12.34 -4.14 -7.06
C PHE A 42 11.13 -3.25 -6.76
N TRP A 43 11.11 -2.62 -5.60
CA TRP A 43 10.04 -1.70 -5.19
C TRP A 43 9.90 -0.51 -6.12
N ALA A 44 11.00 0.15 -6.45
CA ALA A 44 11.01 1.29 -7.35
C ALA A 44 10.44 0.92 -8.72
N GLY A 45 10.82 -0.23 -9.27
CA GLY A 45 10.31 -0.74 -10.53
C GLY A 45 8.82 -1.05 -10.48
N SER A 46 8.34 -1.71 -9.44
CA SER A 46 6.92 -2.04 -9.26
C SER A 46 6.06 -0.80 -9.07
N LEU A 47 6.54 0.17 -8.28
CA LEU A 47 5.81 1.43 -8.09
C LEU A 47 5.68 2.21 -9.39
N LYS A 48 6.76 2.27 -10.18
CA LYS A 48 6.77 2.91 -11.50
C LYS A 48 5.74 2.29 -12.44
N LYS A 49 5.64 0.96 -12.49
CA LYS A 49 4.63 0.25 -13.29
C LYS A 49 3.21 0.68 -12.92
N ALA A 50 2.89 0.77 -11.64
CA ALA A 50 1.58 1.20 -11.18
C ALA A 50 1.27 2.65 -11.54
N VAL A 51 2.19 3.58 -11.24
CA VAL A 51 1.96 5.02 -11.37
C VAL A 51 2.01 5.49 -12.81
N LEU A 52 2.98 5.04 -13.60
CA LEU A 52 3.16 5.50 -14.97
C LEU A 52 2.38 4.70 -16.00
N ASN A 53 2.29 3.39 -15.81
CA ASN A 53 1.66 2.49 -16.78
C ASN A 53 0.24 2.08 -16.41
N GLY A 54 -0.22 2.40 -15.19
CA GLY A 54 -1.52 1.94 -14.71
C GLY A 54 -1.63 0.43 -14.55
N ASP A 55 -0.50 -0.25 -14.40
CA ASP A 55 -0.45 -1.72 -14.28
C ASP A 55 -0.80 -2.14 -12.84
N ILE A 56 -2.05 -2.47 -12.64
CA ILE A 56 -2.58 -2.85 -11.32
C ILE A 56 -2.27 -4.28 -10.90
N GLU A 57 -1.78 -5.12 -11.82
CA GLU A 57 -1.41 -6.50 -11.52
C GLU A 57 0.07 -6.64 -11.18
N ASN A 58 0.94 -6.02 -11.97
CA ASN A 58 2.39 -6.11 -11.82
C ASN A 58 3.01 -4.90 -11.12
N GLY A 59 2.21 -3.89 -10.83
CA GLY A 59 2.61 -2.70 -10.12
C GLY A 59 2.31 -2.76 -8.63
N SER A 60 3.08 -2.04 -7.82
CA SER A 60 2.83 -1.90 -6.39
C SER A 60 1.77 -0.83 -6.14
N LEU A 61 0.67 -1.22 -5.52
CA LEU A 61 -0.44 -0.36 -5.15
C LEU A 61 -0.39 -0.08 -3.65
N MET A 62 0.37 0.93 -3.26
CA MET A 62 0.48 1.30 -1.85
C MET A 62 -0.82 1.90 -1.34
N ALA A 63 -1.29 1.44 -0.19
CA ALA A 63 -2.53 1.88 0.41
C ALA A 63 -2.48 1.79 1.93
N GLY A 64 -3.18 2.70 2.60
CA GLY A 64 -3.34 2.67 4.05
C GLY A 64 -4.39 1.64 4.49
N GLN A 65 -4.51 1.44 5.80
CA GLN A 65 -5.49 0.50 6.37
C GLN A 65 -6.94 0.86 6.03
N SER A 66 -7.23 2.15 5.87
CA SER A 66 -8.58 2.65 5.58
C SER A 66 -9.06 2.35 4.16
N VAL A 67 -8.20 1.81 3.27
CA VAL A 67 -8.59 1.54 1.89
C VAL A 67 -9.81 0.60 1.79
N SER A 68 -9.96 -0.32 2.74
CA SER A 68 -11.11 -1.22 2.79
C SER A 68 -12.45 -0.53 3.05
N LEU A 69 -12.42 0.70 3.55
CA LEU A 69 -13.61 1.53 3.80
C LEU A 69 -14.06 2.29 2.55
N VAL A 70 -13.23 2.36 1.53
CA VAL A 70 -13.57 2.99 0.25
C VAL A 70 -14.44 2.01 -0.55
N LYS A 71 -15.71 2.37 -0.79
CA LYS A 71 -16.70 1.48 -1.41
C LYS A 71 -17.10 1.89 -2.81
N LYS A 72 -16.88 3.14 -3.19
CA LYS A 72 -17.30 3.70 -4.48
C LYS A 72 -16.41 4.87 -4.91
N ILE A 73 -16.45 5.16 -6.21
CA ILE A 73 -15.87 6.37 -6.77
C ILE A 73 -16.83 7.53 -6.52
N GLN A 74 -16.34 8.62 -5.94
CA GLN A 74 -17.12 9.79 -5.61
C GLN A 74 -16.45 11.05 -6.15
N SER A 75 -17.25 12.09 -6.44
CA SER A 75 -16.71 13.41 -6.69
C SER A 75 -16.13 14.03 -5.42
N VAL A 76 -15.26 15.02 -5.56
CA VAL A 76 -14.71 15.78 -4.41
C VAL A 76 -15.83 16.41 -3.59
N GLU A 77 -16.85 16.95 -4.25
CA GLU A 77 -18.02 17.53 -3.59
C GLU A 77 -18.75 16.50 -2.71
N GLU A 78 -19.02 15.31 -3.25
CA GLU A 78 -19.65 14.22 -2.49
C GLU A 78 -18.82 13.79 -1.27
N ILE A 79 -17.52 13.69 -1.43
CA ILE A 79 -16.60 13.33 -0.33
C ILE A 79 -16.64 14.41 0.77
N LEU A 80 -16.56 15.68 0.41
CA LEU A 80 -16.61 16.79 1.37
C LEU A 80 -17.96 16.86 2.08
N ASN A 81 -19.06 16.69 1.37
CA ASN A 81 -20.40 16.68 1.95
C ASN A 81 -20.58 15.50 2.93
N GLU A 82 -20.08 14.33 2.59
CA GLU A 82 -20.09 13.15 3.46
C GLU A 82 -19.29 13.40 4.74
N LEU A 83 -18.08 13.95 4.64
CA LEU A 83 -17.25 14.29 5.80
C LEU A 83 -17.94 15.30 6.72
N VAL A 84 -18.52 16.36 6.17
CA VAL A 84 -19.25 17.37 6.97
C VAL A 84 -20.46 16.75 7.65
N SER A 85 -21.22 15.91 6.95
CA SER A 85 -22.37 15.18 7.52
C SER A 85 -21.97 14.28 8.68
N GLN A 86 -20.88 13.52 8.52
CA GLN A 86 -20.35 12.64 9.56
C GLN A 86 -19.86 13.43 10.78
N ILE A 87 -19.22 14.57 10.59
CA ILE A 87 -18.80 15.45 11.68
C ILE A 87 -19.98 15.96 12.47
N LYS A 88 -21.03 16.45 11.80
CA LYS A 88 -22.26 16.92 12.46
C LYS A 88 -22.94 15.81 13.26
N THR A 89 -23.03 14.62 12.70
CA THR A 89 -23.59 13.45 13.39
C THR A 89 -22.80 13.12 14.65
N GLN A 90 -21.46 13.10 14.55
CA GLN A 90 -20.60 12.80 15.69
C GLN A 90 -20.70 13.85 16.81
N ILE A 91 -20.76 15.12 16.48
CA ILE A 91 -20.95 16.20 17.44
C ILE A 91 -22.30 16.05 18.17
N ASN A 92 -23.37 15.73 17.46
CA ASN A 92 -24.68 15.51 18.06
C ASN A 92 -24.70 14.32 19.02
N ILE A 93 -24.05 13.20 18.65
CA ILE A 93 -23.90 12.03 19.53
C ILE A 93 -23.17 12.40 20.81
N GLU A 94 -22.06 13.13 20.72
CA GLU A 94 -21.29 13.58 21.88
C GLU A 94 -22.10 14.52 22.80
N ARG A 95 -22.91 15.41 22.25
CA ARG A 95 -23.82 16.28 23.02
C ARG A 95 -24.90 15.51 23.76
N GLU A 96 -25.48 14.47 23.16
CA GLU A 96 -26.52 13.63 23.77
C GLU A 96 -25.98 12.75 24.89
N THR A 97 -24.69 12.38 24.83
CA THR A 97 -24.02 11.53 25.83
C THR A 97 -23.28 12.30 26.94
N ALA A 98 -23.19 13.61 26.81
CA ALA A 98 -22.50 14.48 27.77
C ALA A 98 -23.30 14.72 29.05
#